data_901676660a8fb5f8dba938b41b245244
#
_entry.id   901676660a8fb5f8dba938b41b245244
#
_cell.length_a   1.000
_cell.length_b   1.000
_cell.length_c   1.000
_cell.angle_alpha   90.00
_cell.angle_beta   90.00
_cell.angle_gamma   90.00
#
_symmetry.space_group_name_H-M   'P 1'
#
loop_
_entity.id
_entity.type
_entity.pdbx_description
1 polymer ?
#
loop_
_entity_poly.entity_id
_entity_poly.type
_entity_poly.pdbx_seq_one_letter_code
_entity_poly.pdbx_strand_id
1 'polypeptide(L)'
;MMADNSNQPREYDAVLGGHSQIPIAGAVLGGIAGVKQRFNSPSIEARIAAVKDAPKYGGAGLNLAIEALLDPAAEVQRVAYLILRSRTEPLVRQALKDFVPYKLFDCIRTVKTGTNVAISPGGDRTASLHGKIIRICDVDTGEILYTLEKYPRAQETFVLCQESEVFVRSRNTPKHRAIEIWHEGELRHTSLGHEGEITAIVISPDSQVIASGSADTTIKIWNLETGKLMCTFGSLLTWGAHKAGIVSLAFSPIAQTLASSSSDGTIKLWNLRSRECSQTIKGYANCLAMSPDGQTLATGGWDRNIQLRQLSNPDSSITLAGHFNSINAIAFSPDGLTVVSASADGNIKFWNASTGENFYTLSGHQSSVTCLTFSSDGETIISGSIDKTVKTWGVN
;
A
#
# COMPACT_ATOMS: atom_id res chain seq x y z
N MET A 1 -1.29 53.37 4.60
CA MET A 1 -2.21 53.20 3.49
C MET A 1 -2.58 51.73 3.44
N MET A 2 -3.76 51.40 3.98
CA MET A 2 -4.29 50.02 3.97
C MET A 2 -4.88 49.77 2.58
N ALA A 3 -4.42 48.77 1.88
CA ALA A 3 -5.02 48.32 0.64
C ALA A 3 -6.36 47.64 0.93
N ASP A 4 -7.42 48.21 0.44
CA ASP A 4 -8.79 47.74 0.52
C ASP A 4 -8.92 46.49 -0.36
N ASN A 5 -9.20 45.33 0.30
CA ASN A 5 -9.33 44.03 -0.35
C ASN A 5 -10.78 43.87 -0.83
N SER A 6 -11.18 44.64 -1.87
CA SER A 6 -12.56 44.81 -2.34
C SER A 6 -13.13 43.67 -3.20
N ASN A 7 -12.49 42.48 -3.25
CA ASN A 7 -12.90 41.42 -4.19
C ASN A 7 -13.42 40.13 -3.50
N GLN A 8 -13.73 40.16 -2.22
CA GLN A 8 -14.44 39.05 -1.59
C GLN A 8 -15.94 39.30 -1.59
N PRO A 9 -16.78 38.37 -2.06
CA PRO A 9 -18.24 38.51 -1.96
C PRO A 9 -18.64 38.66 -0.49
N ARG A 10 -19.40 39.69 -0.18
CA ARG A 10 -19.92 39.93 1.18
C ARG A 10 -21.08 38.97 1.47
N GLU A 11 -21.33 38.69 2.75
CA GLU A 11 -22.34 37.73 3.22
C GLU A 11 -23.77 37.99 2.71
N TYR A 12 -24.02 39.18 2.14
CA TYR A 12 -25.32 39.67 1.70
C TYR A 12 -25.40 40.08 0.22
N ASP A 13 -24.42 39.77 -0.61
CA ASP A 13 -24.47 40.18 -2.02
C ASP A 13 -25.49 39.33 -2.81
N ALA A 14 -26.57 40.00 -3.23
CA ALA A 14 -27.55 39.44 -4.16
C ALA A 14 -27.05 39.63 -5.62
N VAL A 15 -26.82 38.53 -6.35
CA VAL A 15 -26.46 38.59 -7.76
C VAL A 15 -27.73 38.66 -8.60
N LEU A 16 -28.00 39.81 -9.19
CA LEU A 16 -29.02 39.97 -10.22
C LEU A 16 -28.50 39.39 -11.54
N GLY A 17 -28.94 38.19 -11.89
CA GLY A 17 -28.67 37.55 -13.18
C GLY A 17 -29.54 38.18 -14.28
N GLY A 18 -28.93 38.48 -15.46
CA GLY A 18 -29.59 39.03 -16.63
C GLY A 18 -30.72 38.16 -17.21
N HIS A 19 -31.69 38.80 -17.80
CA HIS A 19 -32.94 38.38 -18.39
C HIS A 19 -33.04 36.96 -18.95
N SER A 20 -33.72 36.07 -18.20
CA SER A 20 -34.57 35.02 -18.69
C SER A 20 -35.62 34.72 -17.61
N GLN A 21 -36.86 34.47 -18.02
CA GLN A 21 -38.07 34.40 -17.18
C GLN A 21 -37.85 33.68 -15.85
N ILE A 22 -38.04 34.41 -14.76
CA ILE A 22 -37.93 33.99 -13.37
C ILE A 22 -39.18 33.20 -12.99
N PRO A 23 -39.11 31.94 -12.52
CA PRO A 23 -40.20 31.34 -11.78
C PRO A 23 -40.30 32.08 -10.42
N ILE A 24 -41.50 32.56 -10.09
CA ILE A 24 -41.82 33.24 -8.84
C ILE A 24 -41.73 32.22 -7.69
N ALA A 25 -40.54 31.97 -7.17
CA ALA A 25 -40.31 31.43 -5.83
C ALA A 25 -38.78 31.42 -5.52
N GLY A 26 -38.33 32.34 -4.70
CA GLY A 26 -37.03 32.30 -4.05
C GLY A 26 -36.02 33.29 -4.60
N ALA A 27 -35.72 34.32 -3.82
CA ALA A 27 -34.51 35.10 -4.02
C ALA A 27 -33.31 34.16 -4.00
N VAL A 28 -32.47 34.20 -5.03
CA VAL A 28 -31.21 33.44 -5.05
C VAL A 28 -30.33 34.10 -3.98
N LEU A 29 -30.25 33.48 -2.80
CA LEU A 29 -29.38 33.94 -1.74
C LEU A 29 -27.92 33.81 -2.28
N GLY A 30 -27.24 34.96 -2.43
CA GLY A 30 -25.80 35.01 -2.67
C GLY A 30 -25.03 34.66 -1.39
N GLY A 31 -23.72 34.60 -1.50
CA GLY A 31 -22.85 34.34 -0.36
C GLY A 31 -22.95 32.94 0.24
N ILE A 32 -22.44 32.79 1.47
CA ILE A 32 -22.42 31.50 2.17
C ILE A 32 -23.81 30.93 2.47
N ALA A 33 -24.82 31.80 2.65
CA ALA A 33 -26.20 31.39 2.84
C ALA A 33 -26.78 30.64 1.65
N GLY A 34 -26.50 31.09 0.43
CA GLY A 34 -26.90 30.40 -0.78
C GLY A 34 -26.16 29.08 -0.99
N VAL A 35 -24.89 29.01 -0.58
CA VAL A 35 -24.12 27.75 -0.60
C VAL A 35 -24.73 26.74 0.38
N LYS A 36 -25.03 27.14 1.61
CA LYS A 36 -25.69 26.29 2.62
C LYS A 36 -27.07 25.79 2.16
N GLN A 37 -27.84 26.64 1.50
CA GLN A 37 -29.14 26.24 0.95
C GLN A 37 -28.98 25.17 -0.13
N ARG A 38 -28.01 25.31 -1.05
CA ARG A 38 -27.70 24.29 -2.07
C ARG A 38 -27.15 23.00 -1.46
N PHE A 39 -26.38 23.10 -0.37
CA PHE A 39 -25.86 21.93 0.34
C PHE A 39 -26.98 21.11 1.00
N ASN A 40 -28.07 21.75 1.43
CA ASN A 40 -29.24 21.07 1.97
C ASN A 40 -30.23 20.59 0.90
N SER A 41 -29.87 20.66 -0.38
CA SER A 41 -30.71 20.20 -1.49
C SER A 41 -30.78 18.67 -1.53
N PRO A 42 -31.92 18.07 -1.93
CA PRO A 42 -32.01 16.64 -2.23
C PRO A 42 -31.17 16.23 -3.45
N SER A 43 -30.84 17.18 -4.38
CA SER A 43 -30.00 16.89 -5.55
C SER A 43 -28.53 16.78 -5.17
N ILE A 44 -27.91 15.67 -5.57
CA ILE A 44 -26.46 15.42 -5.40
C ILE A 44 -25.66 16.49 -6.13
N GLU A 45 -26.05 16.85 -7.36
CA GLU A 45 -25.36 17.86 -8.18
C GLU A 45 -25.37 19.23 -7.50
N ALA A 46 -26.48 19.61 -6.85
CA ALA A 46 -26.58 20.87 -6.11
C ALA A 46 -25.65 20.86 -4.88
N ARG A 47 -25.57 19.74 -4.15
CA ARG A 47 -24.67 19.59 -3.02
C ARG A 47 -23.20 19.62 -3.46
N ILE A 48 -22.84 18.91 -4.55
CA ILE A 48 -21.51 18.97 -5.17
C ILE A 48 -21.12 20.39 -5.54
N ALA A 49 -22.02 21.14 -6.21
CA ALA A 49 -21.79 22.53 -6.57
C ALA A 49 -21.57 23.42 -5.33
N ALA A 50 -22.33 23.18 -4.26
CA ALA A 50 -22.16 23.89 -3.01
C ALA A 50 -20.78 23.63 -2.37
N VAL A 51 -20.34 22.37 -2.32
CA VAL A 51 -19.03 21.99 -1.79
C VAL A 51 -17.88 22.57 -2.61
N LYS A 52 -17.98 22.59 -3.95
CA LYS A 52 -16.98 23.23 -4.84
C LYS A 52 -16.88 24.73 -4.64
N ASP A 53 -18.00 25.38 -4.32
CA ASP A 53 -18.03 26.83 -4.05
C ASP A 53 -17.58 27.18 -2.62
N ALA A 54 -17.71 26.27 -1.68
CA ALA A 54 -17.44 26.48 -0.26
C ALA A 54 -16.08 27.14 0.05
N PRO A 55 -14.95 26.77 -0.58
CA PRO A 55 -13.64 27.37 -0.31
C PRO A 55 -13.57 28.89 -0.51
N LYS A 56 -14.47 29.45 -1.32
CA LYS A 56 -14.54 30.91 -1.59
C LYS A 56 -14.97 31.71 -0.37
N TYR A 57 -15.54 31.06 0.66
CA TYR A 57 -16.15 31.72 1.81
C TYR A 57 -15.38 31.51 3.12
N GLY A 58 -14.05 31.31 3.02
CA GLY A 58 -13.16 31.21 4.17
C GLY A 58 -13.56 30.12 5.18
N GLY A 59 -13.47 30.41 6.48
CA GLY A 59 -13.72 29.44 7.53
C GLY A 59 -15.14 28.83 7.53
N ALA A 60 -16.16 29.65 7.18
CA ALA A 60 -17.54 29.15 7.12
C ALA A 60 -17.75 28.14 5.98
N GLY A 61 -17.10 28.37 4.84
CA GLY A 61 -17.07 27.42 3.72
C GLY A 61 -16.26 26.19 4.05
N LEU A 62 -15.15 26.34 4.76
CA LEU A 62 -14.32 25.21 5.18
C LEU A 62 -15.09 24.26 6.10
N ASN A 63 -15.86 24.80 7.08
CA ASN A 63 -16.73 23.99 7.94
C ASN A 63 -17.78 23.21 7.14
N LEU A 64 -18.36 23.82 6.11
CA LEU A 64 -19.30 23.14 5.22
C LEU A 64 -18.62 22.00 4.43
N ALA A 65 -17.40 22.21 3.95
CA ALA A 65 -16.64 21.16 3.28
C ALA A 65 -16.29 20.00 4.24
N ILE A 66 -16.00 20.29 5.51
CA ILE A 66 -15.80 19.27 6.55
C ILE A 66 -17.10 18.49 6.81
N GLU A 67 -18.23 19.17 6.93
CA GLU A 67 -19.55 18.55 7.08
C GLU A 67 -19.88 17.63 5.90
N ALA A 68 -19.48 18.01 4.70
CA ALA A 68 -19.70 17.23 3.47
C ALA A 68 -18.92 15.90 3.41
N LEU A 69 -17.92 15.68 4.26
CA LEU A 69 -17.30 14.37 4.42
C LEU A 69 -18.25 13.32 5.00
N LEU A 70 -19.34 13.77 5.67
CA LEU A 70 -20.37 12.91 6.24
C LEU A 70 -21.63 12.83 5.38
N ASP A 71 -21.63 13.40 4.17
CA ASP A 71 -22.78 13.34 3.25
C ASP A 71 -23.09 11.87 2.90
N PRO A 72 -24.39 11.50 2.81
CA PRO A 72 -24.77 10.14 2.43
C PRO A 72 -24.37 9.74 1.01
N ALA A 73 -24.09 10.70 0.11
CA ALA A 73 -23.64 10.43 -1.26
C ALA A 73 -22.12 10.43 -1.36
N ALA A 74 -21.55 9.34 -1.84
CA ALA A 74 -20.10 9.18 -2.01
C ALA A 74 -19.47 10.22 -2.95
N GLU A 75 -20.22 10.69 -3.95
CA GLU A 75 -19.79 11.72 -4.89
C GLU A 75 -19.56 13.08 -4.19
N VAL A 76 -20.40 13.42 -3.21
CA VAL A 76 -20.26 14.65 -2.40
C VAL A 76 -19.06 14.51 -1.46
N GLN A 77 -18.94 13.37 -0.77
CA GLN A 77 -17.78 13.05 0.08
C GLN A 77 -16.47 13.14 -0.70
N ARG A 78 -16.44 12.59 -1.92
CA ARG A 78 -15.27 12.62 -2.81
C ARG A 78 -14.81 14.05 -3.10
N VAL A 79 -15.73 14.92 -3.50
CA VAL A 79 -15.42 16.33 -3.78
C VAL A 79 -14.95 17.04 -2.52
N ALA A 80 -15.58 16.80 -1.37
CA ALA A 80 -15.16 17.36 -0.10
C ALA A 80 -13.73 16.92 0.27
N TYR A 81 -13.44 15.62 0.18
CA TYR A 81 -12.12 15.05 0.45
C TYR A 81 -11.04 15.67 -0.45
N LEU A 82 -11.27 15.74 -1.77
CA LEU A 82 -10.32 16.31 -2.73
C LEU A 82 -10.01 17.79 -2.45
N ILE A 83 -10.99 18.56 -1.96
CA ILE A 83 -10.80 19.96 -1.57
C ILE A 83 -10.01 20.07 -0.26
N LEU A 84 -10.28 19.19 0.70
CA LEU A 84 -9.73 19.27 2.04
C LEU A 84 -8.32 18.68 2.16
N ARG A 85 -7.98 17.64 1.37
CA ARG A 85 -6.70 16.92 1.50
C ARG A 85 -5.46 17.81 1.32
N SER A 86 -5.56 18.88 0.53
CA SER A 86 -4.47 19.85 0.32
C SER A 86 -4.40 20.95 1.38
N ARG A 87 -5.31 20.94 2.36
CA ARG A 87 -5.43 21.96 3.39
C ARG A 87 -4.66 21.61 4.65
N THR A 88 -4.13 22.64 5.32
CA THR A 88 -3.26 22.47 6.51
C THR A 88 -3.88 22.96 7.81
N GLU A 89 -5.10 23.51 7.79
CA GLU A 89 -5.80 24.04 8.94
C GLU A 89 -6.05 22.94 9.98
N PRO A 90 -5.88 23.21 11.29
CA PRO A 90 -5.99 22.19 12.34
C PRO A 90 -7.35 21.43 12.35
N LEU A 91 -8.46 22.15 12.10
CA LEU A 91 -9.80 21.54 12.02
C LEU A 91 -9.93 20.56 10.86
N VAL A 92 -9.32 20.88 9.70
CA VAL A 92 -9.33 19.99 8.53
C VAL A 92 -8.49 18.75 8.80
N ARG A 93 -7.31 18.92 9.37
CA ARG A 93 -6.44 17.78 9.73
C ARG A 93 -7.15 16.85 10.72
N GLN A 94 -7.87 17.39 11.69
CA GLN A 94 -8.64 16.56 12.62
C GLN A 94 -9.76 15.81 11.90
N ALA A 95 -10.57 16.50 11.08
CA ALA A 95 -11.66 15.88 10.33
C ALA A 95 -11.18 14.76 9.38
N LEU A 96 -10.04 14.97 8.72
CA LEU A 96 -9.45 13.97 7.82
C LEU A 96 -8.87 12.76 8.57
N LYS A 97 -8.42 12.91 9.83
CA LYS A 97 -7.99 11.75 10.64
C LYS A 97 -9.14 10.81 10.97
N ASP A 98 -10.34 11.35 11.15
CA ASP A 98 -11.52 10.57 11.48
C ASP A 98 -12.24 10.04 10.23
N PHE A 99 -11.85 10.52 9.04
CA PHE A 99 -12.43 10.14 7.76
C PHE A 99 -11.67 8.99 7.11
N VAL A 100 -12.39 7.98 6.64
CA VAL A 100 -11.81 6.81 5.97
C VAL A 100 -11.96 6.95 4.45
N PRO A 101 -10.94 7.49 3.72
CA PRO A 101 -11.06 7.80 2.30
C PRO A 101 -11.14 6.55 1.42
N TYR A 102 -10.71 5.40 1.92
CA TYR A 102 -10.63 4.16 1.15
C TYR A 102 -11.98 3.67 0.60
N LYS A 103 -13.11 4.06 1.24
CA LYS A 103 -14.46 3.79 0.73
C LYS A 103 -14.78 4.52 -0.57
N LEU A 104 -13.99 5.53 -0.93
CA LEU A 104 -14.13 6.34 -2.13
C LEU A 104 -13.14 5.90 -3.24
N PHE A 105 -12.34 4.87 -2.99
CA PHE A 105 -11.37 4.39 -3.96
C PHE A 105 -12.04 3.75 -5.17
N ASP A 106 -11.60 4.20 -6.34
CA ASP A 106 -11.89 3.60 -7.63
C ASP A 106 -10.59 3.26 -8.36
N CYS A 107 -10.67 2.44 -9.41
CA CYS A 107 -9.53 2.21 -10.29
C CYS A 107 -9.27 3.48 -11.12
N ILE A 108 -8.27 4.26 -10.73
CA ILE A 108 -7.90 5.49 -11.44
C ILE A 108 -7.00 5.22 -12.64
N ARG A 109 -6.29 4.08 -12.62
CA ARG A 109 -5.39 3.70 -13.71
C ARG A 109 -5.27 2.19 -13.86
N THR A 110 -5.07 1.75 -15.10
CA THR A 110 -4.72 0.36 -15.43
C THR A 110 -3.59 0.35 -16.45
N VAL A 111 -2.49 -0.29 -16.10
CA VAL A 111 -1.33 -0.47 -16.98
C VAL A 111 -1.21 -1.95 -17.33
N LYS A 112 -1.04 -2.26 -18.62
CA LYS A 112 -0.75 -3.63 -19.06
C LYS A 112 0.69 -3.99 -18.72
N THR A 113 0.88 -5.10 -18.05
CA THR A 113 2.18 -5.58 -17.62
C THR A 113 2.40 -7.04 -18.01
N GLY A 114 3.49 -7.62 -17.53
CA GLY A 114 3.73 -9.07 -17.62
C GLY A 114 3.13 -9.82 -16.44
N THR A 115 3.54 -11.05 -16.31
CA THR A 115 3.29 -11.88 -15.12
C THR A 115 4.38 -11.67 -14.07
N ASN A 116 4.15 -12.16 -12.85
CA ASN A 116 5.10 -12.03 -11.73
C ASN A 116 5.48 -10.55 -11.51
N VAL A 117 4.58 -9.81 -10.90
CA VAL A 117 4.72 -8.37 -10.68
C VAL A 117 5.26 -8.12 -9.27
N ALA A 118 6.26 -7.25 -9.15
CA ALA A 118 6.64 -6.61 -7.89
C ALA A 118 6.42 -5.09 -8.01
N ILE A 119 6.11 -4.48 -6.90
CA ILE A 119 5.86 -3.04 -6.79
C ILE A 119 6.83 -2.50 -5.75
N SER A 120 7.43 -1.34 -6.00
CA SER A 120 8.27 -0.64 -5.01
C SER A 120 7.44 -0.27 -3.77
N PRO A 121 8.04 -0.20 -2.59
CA PRO A 121 7.32 0.15 -1.37
C PRO A 121 6.56 1.49 -1.43
N GLY A 122 7.06 2.46 -2.18
CA GLY A 122 6.39 3.75 -2.42
C GLY A 122 5.33 3.72 -3.52
N GLY A 123 5.24 2.61 -4.28
CA GLY A 123 4.27 2.47 -5.36
C GLY A 123 4.63 3.18 -6.67
N ASP A 124 5.78 3.82 -6.75
CA ASP A 124 6.23 4.60 -7.92
C ASP A 124 6.73 3.74 -9.08
N ARG A 125 7.21 2.53 -8.80
CA ARG A 125 7.80 1.64 -9.81
C ARG A 125 7.24 0.23 -9.75
N THR A 126 7.24 -0.42 -10.91
CA THR A 126 6.90 -1.84 -11.04
C THR A 126 7.96 -2.59 -11.79
N ALA A 127 8.20 -3.84 -11.37
CA ALA A 127 8.93 -4.81 -12.15
C ALA A 127 7.99 -5.94 -12.57
N SER A 128 8.01 -6.33 -13.84
CA SER A 128 7.12 -7.38 -14.33
C SER A 128 7.77 -8.23 -15.41
N LEU A 129 7.39 -9.52 -15.46
CA LEU A 129 7.96 -10.50 -16.37
C LEU A 129 7.18 -10.55 -17.68
N HIS A 130 7.85 -10.22 -18.79
CA HIS A 130 7.33 -10.31 -20.16
C HIS A 130 8.07 -11.39 -20.96
N GLY A 131 7.60 -12.62 -20.88
CA GLY A 131 8.25 -13.74 -21.58
C GLY A 131 9.66 -14.00 -21.05
N LYS A 132 10.69 -13.54 -21.78
CA LYS A 132 12.11 -13.71 -21.41
C LYS A 132 12.78 -12.46 -20.85
N ILE A 133 12.01 -11.39 -20.65
CA ILE A 133 12.55 -10.13 -20.12
C ILE A 133 11.76 -9.66 -18.91
N ILE A 134 12.44 -9.03 -17.98
CA ILE A 134 11.84 -8.29 -16.87
C ILE A 134 11.85 -6.81 -17.30
N ARG A 135 10.72 -6.16 -17.22
CA ARG A 135 10.57 -4.71 -17.44
C ARG A 135 10.40 -4.01 -16.13
N ILE A 136 11.18 -2.97 -15.92
CA ILE A 136 11.01 -2.02 -14.83
C ILE A 136 10.38 -0.78 -15.43
N CYS A 137 9.22 -0.38 -14.89
CA CYS A 137 8.41 0.71 -15.40
C CYS A 137 8.07 1.69 -14.29
N ASP A 138 7.97 2.95 -14.64
CA ASP A 138 7.32 3.97 -13.83
C ASP A 138 5.80 3.72 -13.81
N VAL A 139 5.18 3.82 -12.64
CA VAL A 139 3.75 3.53 -12.44
C VAL A 139 2.89 4.66 -12.99
N ASP A 140 3.32 5.90 -12.83
CA ASP A 140 2.54 7.07 -13.21
C ASP A 140 2.55 7.33 -14.72
N THR A 141 3.68 7.16 -15.36
CA THR A 141 3.79 7.37 -16.81
C THR A 141 3.56 6.09 -17.61
N GLY A 142 3.85 4.92 -17.03
CA GLY A 142 3.88 3.63 -17.71
C GLY A 142 5.12 3.46 -18.59
N GLU A 143 6.08 4.38 -18.50
CA GLU A 143 7.32 4.37 -19.26
C GLU A 143 8.24 3.24 -18.80
N ILE A 144 8.89 2.57 -19.77
CA ILE A 144 9.87 1.54 -19.45
C ILE A 144 11.20 2.24 -19.12
N LEU A 145 11.62 2.14 -17.87
CA LEU A 145 12.88 2.70 -17.41
C LEU A 145 14.06 1.88 -17.91
N TYR A 146 14.01 0.56 -17.73
CA TYR A 146 15.00 -0.38 -18.26
C TYR A 146 14.46 -1.81 -18.33
N THR A 147 15.21 -2.68 -19.00
CA THR A 147 14.85 -4.09 -19.19
C THR A 147 16.01 -5.01 -18.83
N LEU A 148 15.71 -6.15 -18.23
CA LEU A 148 16.69 -7.19 -17.87
C LEU A 148 16.30 -8.52 -18.50
N GLU A 149 17.29 -9.32 -18.89
CA GLU A 149 17.03 -10.67 -19.37
C GLU A 149 16.68 -11.62 -18.21
N LYS A 150 15.69 -12.48 -18.43
CA LYS A 150 15.34 -13.57 -17.53
C LYS A 150 16.27 -14.76 -17.74
N TYR A 151 16.67 -15.41 -16.66
CA TYR A 151 17.38 -16.68 -16.74
C TYR A 151 16.46 -17.81 -17.22
N PRO A 152 16.91 -18.63 -18.20
CA PRO A 152 16.14 -19.76 -18.68
C PRO A 152 15.83 -20.74 -17.54
N ARG A 153 14.57 -21.16 -17.42
CA ARG A 153 14.08 -22.13 -16.41
C ARG A 153 14.28 -21.74 -14.95
N ALA A 154 14.59 -20.48 -14.66
CA ALA A 154 14.69 -19.98 -13.29
C ALA A 154 13.31 -19.52 -12.78
N GLN A 155 13.00 -19.89 -11.54
CA GLN A 155 11.97 -19.24 -10.77
C GLN A 155 12.62 -18.04 -10.11
N GLU A 156 12.23 -16.83 -10.49
CA GLU A 156 12.86 -15.60 -10.03
C GLU A 156 11.92 -14.88 -9.06
N THR A 157 12.47 -14.53 -7.91
CA THR A 157 11.85 -13.59 -6.95
C THR A 157 12.61 -12.28 -7.07
N PHE A 158 11.90 -11.17 -7.08
CA PHE A 158 12.51 -9.86 -7.19
C PHE A 158 11.79 -8.81 -6.37
N VAL A 159 12.51 -7.77 -6.01
CA VAL A 159 12.03 -6.64 -5.21
C VAL A 159 12.67 -5.35 -5.70
N LEU A 160 11.94 -4.25 -5.57
CA LEU A 160 12.39 -2.90 -5.86
C LEU A 160 12.67 -2.15 -4.55
N CYS A 161 13.66 -1.27 -4.56
CA CYS A 161 13.92 -0.35 -3.45
C CYS A 161 12.98 0.86 -3.51
N GLN A 162 12.75 1.53 -2.38
CA GLN A 162 11.83 2.65 -2.27
C GLN A 162 12.37 3.94 -2.90
N GLU A 163 13.63 4.30 -2.61
CA GLU A 163 14.17 5.63 -2.94
C GLU A 163 15.31 5.58 -3.96
N SER A 164 15.68 4.39 -4.43
CA SER A 164 16.82 4.22 -5.32
C SER A 164 16.43 3.38 -6.53
N GLU A 165 17.14 3.58 -7.64
CA GLU A 165 16.98 2.77 -8.84
C GLU A 165 17.54 1.34 -8.68
N VAL A 166 17.47 0.82 -7.43
CA VAL A 166 17.96 -0.50 -7.08
C VAL A 166 16.87 -1.54 -7.27
N PHE A 167 17.20 -2.54 -8.05
CA PHE A 167 16.42 -3.74 -8.26
C PHE A 167 17.22 -4.95 -7.78
N VAL A 168 16.61 -5.81 -6.99
CA VAL A 168 17.23 -7.02 -6.48
C VAL A 168 16.44 -8.23 -6.94
N ARG A 169 17.13 -9.23 -7.47
CA ARG A 169 16.49 -10.50 -7.86
C ARG A 169 17.26 -11.72 -7.40
N SER A 170 16.55 -12.84 -7.30
CA SER A 170 17.17 -14.15 -7.14
C SER A 170 17.62 -14.71 -8.50
N ARG A 171 18.78 -15.34 -8.49
CA ARG A 171 19.25 -16.18 -9.59
C ARG A 171 19.22 -17.64 -9.16
N ASN A 172 18.10 -18.30 -9.43
CA ASN A 172 17.88 -19.71 -9.08
C ASN A 172 18.17 -20.59 -10.31
N THR A 173 19.45 -20.87 -10.59
CA THR A 173 19.84 -21.80 -11.66
C THR A 173 20.35 -23.12 -11.05
N PRO A 174 20.40 -24.24 -11.81
CA PRO A 174 20.89 -25.50 -11.25
C PRO A 174 22.32 -25.42 -10.67
N LYS A 175 23.13 -24.51 -11.17
CA LYS A 175 24.53 -24.34 -10.74
C LYS A 175 24.76 -23.26 -9.70
N HIS A 176 23.86 -22.26 -9.63
CA HIS A 176 24.08 -21.07 -8.80
C HIS A 176 22.78 -20.59 -8.16
N ARG A 177 22.82 -20.31 -6.87
CA ARG A 177 21.79 -19.60 -6.11
C ARG A 177 22.42 -18.33 -5.59
N ALA A 178 22.04 -17.23 -6.22
CA ALA A 178 22.62 -15.91 -5.95
C ALA A 178 21.55 -14.86 -5.80
N ILE A 179 21.89 -13.79 -5.10
CA ILE A 179 21.19 -12.51 -5.17
C ILE A 179 21.97 -11.63 -6.14
N GLU A 180 21.29 -11.02 -7.07
CA GLU A 180 21.83 -10.01 -7.96
C GLU A 180 21.28 -8.65 -7.61
N ILE A 181 22.17 -7.69 -7.43
CA ILE A 181 21.85 -6.29 -7.12
C ILE A 181 22.16 -5.47 -8.36
N TRP A 182 21.13 -4.82 -8.87
CA TRP A 182 21.16 -3.99 -10.06
C TRP A 182 20.88 -2.54 -9.70
N HIS A 183 21.55 -1.61 -10.33
CA HIS A 183 21.35 -0.18 -10.18
C HIS A 183 21.25 0.46 -11.57
N GLU A 184 20.19 1.18 -11.88
CA GLU A 184 19.94 1.79 -13.19
C GLU A 184 20.07 0.80 -14.37
N GLY A 185 19.65 -0.45 -14.17
CA GLY A 185 19.78 -1.50 -15.20
C GLY A 185 21.16 -2.13 -15.33
N GLU A 186 22.15 -1.74 -14.53
CA GLU A 186 23.49 -2.32 -14.49
C GLU A 186 23.68 -3.27 -13.30
N LEU A 187 24.26 -4.43 -13.56
CA LEU A 187 24.60 -5.40 -12.51
C LEU A 187 25.76 -4.88 -11.67
N ARG A 188 25.54 -4.60 -10.40
CA ARG A 188 26.56 -4.16 -9.46
C ARG A 188 27.20 -5.32 -8.69
N HIS A 189 26.36 -6.22 -8.16
CA HIS A 189 26.83 -7.34 -7.35
C HIS A 189 26.09 -8.63 -7.66
N THR A 190 26.83 -9.74 -7.55
CA THR A 190 26.30 -11.11 -7.54
C THR A 190 26.78 -11.79 -6.27
N SER A 191 25.86 -12.05 -5.34
CA SER A 191 26.14 -12.58 -4.01
C SER A 191 25.73 -14.04 -3.91
N LEU A 192 26.69 -14.94 -3.74
CA LEU A 192 26.50 -16.38 -3.60
C LEU A 192 26.47 -16.77 -2.12
N GLY A 193 25.73 -17.81 -1.78
CA GLY A 193 25.76 -18.34 -0.42
C GLY A 193 24.60 -19.25 -0.04
N HIS A 194 23.45 -19.21 -0.70
CA HIS A 194 22.37 -20.18 -0.50
C HIS A 194 22.65 -21.50 -1.19
N GLU A 195 22.28 -22.61 -0.55
CA GLU A 195 22.38 -23.97 -1.10
C GLU A 195 21.08 -24.41 -1.76
N GLY A 196 19.94 -23.87 -1.33
CA GLY A 196 18.61 -24.07 -1.91
C GLY A 196 18.11 -22.89 -2.73
N GLU A 197 16.94 -23.05 -3.36
CA GLU A 197 16.29 -21.97 -4.09
C GLU A 197 15.95 -20.80 -3.18
N ILE A 198 16.21 -19.58 -3.63
CA ILE A 198 15.82 -18.36 -2.93
C ILE A 198 14.33 -18.12 -3.24
N THR A 199 13.52 -18.14 -2.21
CA THR A 199 12.06 -18.11 -2.28
C THR A 199 11.48 -16.76 -1.90
N ALA A 200 12.18 -15.98 -1.07
CA ALA A 200 11.77 -14.67 -0.62
C ALA A 200 12.95 -13.70 -0.58
N ILE A 201 12.71 -12.46 -0.95
CA ILE A 201 13.67 -11.35 -0.85
C ILE A 201 12.91 -10.13 -0.34
N VAL A 202 13.47 -9.42 0.63
CA VAL A 202 12.98 -8.12 1.10
C VAL A 202 14.15 -7.18 1.35
N ILE A 203 13.93 -5.88 1.14
CA ILE A 203 14.88 -4.81 1.45
C ILE A 203 14.44 -4.15 2.76
N SER A 204 15.39 -3.79 3.61
CA SER A 204 15.10 -3.06 4.85
C SER A 204 14.55 -1.67 4.56
N PRO A 205 13.70 -1.10 5.44
CA PRO A 205 13.09 0.23 5.23
C PRO A 205 14.12 1.37 5.08
N ASP A 206 15.30 1.22 5.70
CA ASP A 206 16.42 2.16 5.57
C ASP A 206 17.28 1.93 4.33
N SER A 207 16.91 0.96 3.49
CA SER A 207 17.63 0.59 2.25
C SER A 207 19.10 0.21 2.48
N GLN A 208 19.47 -0.29 3.67
CA GLN A 208 20.85 -0.67 3.97
C GLN A 208 21.12 -2.15 3.75
N VAL A 209 20.11 -3.01 3.97
CA VAL A 209 20.31 -4.46 3.92
C VAL A 209 19.22 -5.17 3.11
N ILE A 210 19.59 -6.32 2.59
CA ILE A 210 18.68 -7.27 1.95
C ILE A 210 18.56 -8.48 2.87
N ALA A 211 17.35 -8.99 3.07
CA ALA A 211 17.13 -10.32 3.63
C ALA A 211 16.64 -11.26 2.53
N SER A 212 17.24 -12.45 2.45
CA SER A 212 16.81 -13.52 1.57
C SER A 212 16.49 -14.78 2.34
N GLY A 213 15.37 -15.39 2.03
CA GLY A 213 14.93 -16.68 2.55
C GLY A 213 15.04 -17.75 1.47
N SER A 214 15.36 -18.96 1.87
CA SER A 214 15.62 -20.06 0.94
C SER A 214 14.98 -21.39 1.34
N ALA A 215 14.82 -22.27 0.36
CA ALA A 215 14.45 -23.66 0.56
C ALA A 215 15.52 -24.44 1.37
N ASP A 216 16.75 -23.90 1.51
CA ASP A 216 17.80 -24.44 2.39
C ASP A 216 17.53 -24.19 3.89
N THR A 217 16.36 -23.69 4.25
CA THR A 217 15.90 -23.37 5.62
C THR A 217 16.57 -22.14 6.25
N THR A 218 17.51 -21.49 5.56
CA THR A 218 18.24 -20.35 6.10
C THR A 218 17.70 -19.01 5.61
N ILE A 219 17.99 -17.98 6.41
CA ILE A 219 17.80 -16.59 6.02
C ILE A 219 19.17 -15.94 6.04
N LYS A 220 19.50 -15.21 5.00
CA LYS A 220 20.78 -14.49 4.88
C LYS A 220 20.55 -13.00 4.77
N ILE A 221 21.38 -12.25 5.47
CA ILE A 221 21.36 -10.78 5.46
C ILE A 221 22.60 -10.29 4.71
N TRP A 222 22.37 -9.42 3.74
CA TRP A 222 23.37 -8.88 2.86
C TRP A 222 23.39 -7.37 2.94
N ASN A 223 24.57 -6.77 2.88
CA ASN A 223 24.69 -5.33 2.72
C ASN A 223 24.28 -4.94 1.29
N LEU A 224 23.37 -3.99 1.13
CA LEU A 224 22.82 -3.62 -0.18
C LEU A 224 23.87 -2.95 -1.07
N GLU A 225 24.71 -2.10 -0.51
CA GLU A 225 25.73 -1.34 -1.25
C GLU A 225 26.88 -2.22 -1.75
N THR A 226 27.36 -3.14 -0.89
CA THR A 226 28.56 -3.94 -1.18
C THR A 226 28.28 -5.36 -1.66
N GLY A 227 27.04 -5.82 -1.55
CA GLY A 227 26.64 -7.20 -1.84
C GLY A 227 27.21 -8.24 -0.85
N LYS A 228 27.91 -7.85 0.21
CA LYS A 228 28.58 -8.79 1.13
C LYS A 228 27.59 -9.42 2.10
N LEU A 229 27.78 -10.72 2.37
CA LEU A 229 27.05 -11.43 3.42
C LEU A 229 27.44 -10.89 4.80
N MET A 230 26.46 -10.46 5.59
CA MET A 230 26.63 -9.94 6.94
C MET A 230 26.39 -11.01 8.02
N CYS A 231 25.32 -11.79 7.86
CA CYS A 231 25.02 -12.91 8.78
C CYS A 231 24.05 -13.91 8.14
N THR A 232 23.93 -15.08 8.79
CA THR A 232 23.00 -16.15 8.43
C THR A 232 22.21 -16.57 9.65
N PHE A 233 20.88 -16.59 9.54
CA PHE A 233 19.99 -17.17 10.53
C PHE A 233 19.58 -18.58 10.10
N GLY A 234 19.36 -19.46 11.08
CA GLY A 234 18.88 -20.80 10.81
C GLY A 234 19.97 -21.79 10.39
N SER A 235 21.26 -21.47 10.60
CA SER A 235 22.32 -22.46 10.45
C SER A 235 22.22 -23.53 11.56
N LEU A 236 22.81 -24.71 11.34
CA LEU A 236 22.84 -25.81 12.33
C LEU A 236 23.37 -25.40 13.71
N LEU A 237 24.05 -24.26 13.79
CA LEU A 237 24.61 -23.69 15.02
C LEU A 237 23.70 -22.63 15.69
N THR A 238 22.59 -22.26 15.05
CA THR A 238 21.68 -21.23 15.59
C THR A 238 20.48 -21.89 16.26
N TRP A 239 20.27 -21.60 17.54
CA TRP A 239 19.05 -22.01 18.24
C TRP A 239 17.81 -21.37 17.59
N GLY A 240 16.78 -22.16 17.43
CA GLY A 240 15.52 -21.67 16.87
C GLY A 240 15.46 -21.66 15.33
N ALA A 241 16.33 -22.37 14.61
CA ALA A 241 16.28 -22.51 13.16
C ALA A 241 14.91 -22.99 12.64
N HIS A 242 14.54 -22.57 11.41
CA HIS A 242 13.43 -23.21 10.69
C HIS A 242 13.82 -24.63 10.27
N LYS A 243 12.81 -25.51 10.19
CA LYS A 243 13.00 -26.94 9.83
C LYS A 243 12.64 -27.24 8.38
N ALA A 244 12.09 -26.26 7.67
CA ALA A 244 11.75 -26.36 6.26
C ALA A 244 12.00 -25.00 5.55
N GLY A 245 11.81 -24.96 4.25
CA GLY A 245 12.06 -23.79 3.43
C GLY A 245 11.31 -22.54 3.88
N ILE A 246 11.95 -21.40 3.75
CA ILE A 246 11.35 -20.09 4.02
C ILE A 246 10.32 -19.77 2.93
N VAL A 247 9.19 -19.19 3.31
CA VAL A 247 8.10 -18.83 2.38
C VAL A 247 8.00 -17.32 2.20
N SER A 248 8.05 -16.56 3.29
CA SER A 248 7.91 -15.11 3.26
C SER A 248 8.77 -14.45 4.32
N LEU A 249 9.13 -13.20 4.07
CA LEU A 249 9.92 -12.34 4.95
C LEU A 249 9.26 -10.96 5.06
N ALA A 250 9.40 -10.32 6.22
CA ALA A 250 9.00 -8.92 6.42
C ALA A 250 9.90 -8.24 7.45
N PHE A 251 10.45 -7.08 7.11
CA PHE A 251 11.16 -6.23 8.08
C PHE A 251 10.18 -5.44 8.94
N SER A 252 10.54 -5.22 10.20
CA SER A 252 9.89 -4.21 11.02
C SER A 252 10.37 -2.81 10.62
N PRO A 253 9.47 -1.84 10.39
CA PRO A 253 9.86 -0.49 9.99
C PRO A 253 10.71 0.26 11.00
N ILE A 254 10.54 0.01 12.29
CA ILE A 254 11.19 0.75 13.37
C ILE A 254 12.12 -0.10 14.26
N ALA A 255 11.88 -1.40 14.34
CA ALA A 255 12.66 -2.31 15.16
C ALA A 255 13.65 -3.08 14.29
N GLN A 256 14.83 -3.36 14.81
CA GLN A 256 15.80 -4.25 14.16
C GLN A 256 15.33 -5.72 14.19
N THR A 257 14.10 -5.93 13.70
CA THR A 257 13.43 -7.23 13.72
C THR A 257 13.04 -7.63 12.31
N LEU A 258 13.26 -8.89 11.98
CA LEU A 258 12.82 -9.54 10.77
C LEU A 258 11.82 -10.64 11.13
N ALA A 259 10.68 -10.67 10.47
CA ALA A 259 9.73 -11.79 10.54
C ALA A 259 9.97 -12.74 9.36
N SER A 260 9.86 -14.03 9.60
CA SER A 260 9.89 -15.07 8.57
C SER A 260 8.80 -16.10 8.77
N SER A 261 8.19 -16.55 7.69
CA SER A 261 7.35 -17.75 7.68
C SER A 261 8.04 -18.89 6.94
N SER A 262 7.73 -20.12 7.35
CA SER A 262 8.31 -21.33 6.77
C SER A 262 7.26 -22.40 6.53
N SER A 263 7.58 -23.31 5.62
CA SER A 263 6.82 -24.54 5.36
C SER A 263 6.82 -25.52 6.54
N ASP A 264 7.62 -25.24 7.60
CA ASP A 264 7.58 -25.99 8.86
C ASP A 264 6.35 -25.65 9.74
N GLY A 265 5.48 -24.75 9.29
CA GLY A 265 4.30 -24.31 10.04
C GLY A 265 4.60 -23.35 11.17
N THR A 266 5.73 -22.68 11.14
CA THR A 266 6.10 -21.66 12.12
C THR A 266 6.41 -20.32 11.48
N ILE A 267 6.17 -19.27 12.25
CA ILE A 267 6.60 -17.90 11.98
C ILE A 267 7.59 -17.53 13.06
N LYS A 268 8.72 -16.97 12.69
CA LYS A 268 9.80 -16.60 13.63
C LYS A 268 10.13 -15.12 13.51
N LEU A 269 10.45 -14.53 14.66
CA LEU A 269 10.97 -13.17 14.76
C LEU A 269 12.47 -13.25 15.10
N TRP A 270 13.26 -12.55 14.31
CA TRP A 270 14.71 -12.53 14.42
C TRP A 270 15.17 -11.13 14.81
N ASN A 271 15.96 -11.05 15.86
CA ASN A 271 16.64 -9.82 16.22
C ASN A 271 17.93 -9.68 15.39
N LEU A 272 18.01 -8.63 14.58
CA LEU A 272 19.13 -8.42 13.67
C LEU A 272 20.43 -8.04 14.41
N ARG A 273 20.31 -7.47 15.61
CA ARG A 273 21.46 -7.07 16.41
C ARG A 273 22.07 -8.24 17.19
N SER A 274 21.23 -8.99 17.93
CA SER A 274 21.71 -10.18 18.68
C SER A 274 21.92 -11.39 17.77
N ARG A 275 21.35 -11.39 16.58
CA ARG A 275 21.35 -12.51 15.61
C ARG A 275 20.67 -13.78 16.12
N GLU A 276 19.66 -13.63 16.96
CA GLU A 276 18.92 -14.72 17.58
C GLU A 276 17.45 -14.69 17.19
N CYS A 277 16.82 -15.89 17.27
CA CYS A 277 15.37 -16.01 17.22
C CYS A 277 14.78 -15.53 18.54
N SER A 278 14.11 -14.40 18.53
CA SER A 278 13.47 -13.84 19.73
C SER A 278 12.14 -14.49 20.04
N GLN A 279 11.43 -14.98 19.03
CA GLN A 279 10.10 -15.56 19.20
C GLN A 279 9.75 -16.57 18.11
N THR A 280 8.98 -17.60 18.48
CA THR A 280 8.41 -18.56 17.53
C THR A 280 6.90 -18.64 17.73
N ILE A 281 6.15 -18.40 16.67
CA ILE A 281 4.69 -18.41 16.63
C ILE A 281 4.27 -19.60 15.76
N LYS A 282 3.33 -20.40 16.21
CA LYS A 282 2.74 -21.47 15.39
C LYS A 282 1.77 -20.87 14.37
N GLY A 283 1.87 -21.30 13.15
CA GLY A 283 1.01 -20.85 12.06
C GLY A 283 1.71 -20.94 10.71
N TYR A 284 0.92 -21.06 9.67
CA TYR A 284 1.37 -21.05 8.29
C TYR A 284 1.01 -19.71 7.64
N ALA A 285 1.93 -19.11 6.92
CA ALA A 285 1.67 -17.87 6.21
C ALA A 285 2.40 -17.85 4.87
N ASN A 286 1.69 -17.47 3.80
CA ASN A 286 2.26 -17.20 2.48
C ASN A 286 2.81 -15.77 2.38
N CYS A 287 2.23 -14.85 3.12
CA CYS A 287 2.62 -13.46 3.15
C CYS A 287 2.61 -12.90 4.58
N LEU A 288 3.51 -11.98 4.82
CA LEU A 288 3.73 -11.30 6.09
C LEU A 288 3.77 -9.79 5.86
N ALA A 289 3.24 -9.04 6.81
CA ALA A 289 3.42 -7.58 6.88
C ALA A 289 3.55 -7.13 8.34
N MET A 290 4.41 -6.14 8.57
CA MET A 290 4.56 -5.49 9.89
C MET A 290 3.85 -4.15 9.86
N SER A 291 3.18 -3.81 10.95
CA SER A 291 2.58 -2.48 11.13
C SER A 291 3.67 -1.38 11.17
N PRO A 292 3.34 -0.13 10.81
CA PRO A 292 4.29 0.98 10.82
C PRO A 292 4.94 1.23 12.20
N ASP A 293 4.21 0.95 13.27
CA ASP A 293 4.72 1.03 14.67
C ASP A 293 5.55 -0.18 15.09
N GLY A 294 5.67 -1.21 14.21
CA GLY A 294 6.41 -2.43 14.46
C GLY A 294 5.85 -3.32 15.57
N GLN A 295 4.62 -3.09 16.03
CA GLN A 295 4.03 -3.82 17.16
C GLN A 295 3.07 -4.93 16.71
N THR A 296 2.53 -4.87 15.50
CA THR A 296 1.57 -5.84 14.98
C THR A 296 2.12 -6.57 13.77
N LEU A 297 2.02 -7.89 13.79
CA LEU A 297 2.32 -8.75 12.65
C LEU A 297 1.02 -9.22 12.00
N ALA A 298 0.84 -8.93 10.73
CA ALA A 298 -0.21 -9.48 9.89
C ALA A 298 0.34 -10.71 9.12
N THR A 299 -0.43 -11.79 9.13
CA THR A 299 -0.06 -13.04 8.45
C THR A 299 -1.24 -13.56 7.66
N GLY A 300 -1.04 -13.94 6.41
CA GLY A 300 -2.09 -14.48 5.54
C GLY A 300 -1.62 -15.68 4.74
N GLY A 301 -2.54 -16.55 4.39
CA GLY A 301 -2.18 -17.79 3.73
C GLY A 301 -3.33 -18.50 3.02
N TRP A 302 -3.19 -19.81 2.88
CA TRP A 302 -4.10 -20.70 2.16
C TRP A 302 -5.45 -20.90 2.87
N ASP A 303 -5.48 -20.64 4.18
CA ASP A 303 -6.70 -20.70 5.00
C ASP A 303 -7.67 -19.55 4.74
N ARG A 304 -7.33 -18.63 3.83
CA ARG A 304 -8.15 -17.49 3.40
C ARG A 304 -8.38 -16.42 4.46
N ASN A 305 -7.73 -16.57 5.62
CA ASN A 305 -7.82 -15.66 6.75
C ASN A 305 -6.53 -14.86 6.90
N ILE A 306 -6.66 -13.67 7.48
CA ILE A 306 -5.52 -12.90 7.95
C ILE A 306 -5.57 -12.93 9.47
N GLN A 307 -4.43 -13.15 10.10
CA GLN A 307 -4.27 -13.07 11.56
C GLN A 307 -3.45 -11.82 11.88
N LEU A 308 -4.01 -10.93 12.68
CA LEU A 308 -3.27 -9.81 13.27
C LEU A 308 -2.85 -10.19 14.69
N ARG A 309 -1.57 -10.17 14.97
CA ARG A 309 -0.99 -10.53 16.26
C ARG A 309 -0.16 -9.41 16.82
N GLN A 310 -0.44 -9.01 18.05
CA GLN A 310 0.43 -8.12 18.80
C GLN A 310 1.70 -8.86 19.22
N LEU A 311 2.88 -8.31 18.93
CA LEU A 311 4.15 -8.98 19.24
C LEU A 311 4.41 -9.08 20.74
N SER A 312 3.85 -8.20 21.54
CA SER A 312 3.89 -8.26 23.00
C SER A 312 3.01 -9.37 23.59
N ASN A 313 1.98 -9.82 22.85
CA ASN A 313 1.07 -10.92 23.24
C ASN A 313 0.63 -11.70 22.00
N PRO A 314 1.49 -12.56 21.44
CA PRO A 314 1.25 -13.24 20.17
C PRO A 314 0.18 -14.34 20.23
N ASP A 315 -0.19 -14.79 21.43
CA ASP A 315 -1.28 -15.77 21.61
C ASP A 315 -2.65 -15.13 21.40
N SER A 316 -2.77 -13.81 21.57
CA SER A 316 -3.96 -13.05 21.21
C SER A 316 -3.90 -12.60 19.75
N SER A 317 -4.90 -12.98 18.96
CA SER A 317 -4.99 -12.59 17.55
C SER A 317 -6.39 -12.17 17.17
N ILE A 318 -6.46 -11.17 16.27
CA ILE A 318 -7.70 -10.78 15.57
C ILE A 318 -7.70 -11.50 14.23
N THR A 319 -8.79 -12.21 13.92
CA THR A 319 -8.95 -12.92 12.65
C THR A 319 -9.79 -12.09 11.69
N LEU A 320 -9.22 -11.76 10.53
CA LEU A 320 -9.91 -11.09 9.42
C LEU A 320 -10.36 -12.15 8.42
N ALA A 321 -11.65 -12.46 8.43
CA ALA A 321 -12.22 -13.49 7.57
C ALA A 321 -13.15 -12.88 6.52
N GLY A 322 -13.07 -13.33 5.26
CA GLY A 322 -13.96 -12.85 4.21
C GLY A 322 -13.44 -12.95 2.79
N HIS A 323 -12.19 -13.36 2.58
CA HIS A 323 -11.73 -13.76 1.25
C HIS A 323 -12.21 -15.18 0.91
N PHE A 324 -12.43 -15.43 -0.39
CA PHE A 324 -12.89 -16.72 -0.90
C PHE A 324 -11.74 -17.63 -1.34
N ASN A 325 -10.51 -17.10 -1.41
CA ASN A 325 -9.32 -17.83 -1.81
C ASN A 325 -8.10 -17.36 -1.02
N SER A 326 -6.93 -17.96 -1.27
CA SER A 326 -5.67 -17.68 -0.56
C SER A 326 -5.30 -16.19 -0.58
N ILE A 327 -4.71 -15.75 0.52
CA ILE A 327 -4.13 -14.41 0.65
C ILE A 327 -2.71 -14.46 0.07
N ASN A 328 -2.43 -13.57 -0.87
CA ASN A 328 -1.13 -13.50 -1.55
C ASN A 328 -0.28 -12.31 -1.09
N ALA A 329 -0.91 -11.22 -0.69
CA ALA A 329 -0.20 -10.05 -0.17
C ALA A 329 -1.04 -9.31 0.87
N ILE A 330 -0.35 -8.66 1.80
CA ILE A 330 -0.92 -7.84 2.86
C ILE A 330 -0.06 -6.59 2.98
N ALA A 331 -0.69 -5.45 3.23
CA ALA A 331 -0.01 -4.21 3.60
C ALA A 331 -0.79 -3.47 4.67
N PHE A 332 -0.09 -2.72 5.51
CA PHE A 332 -0.68 -1.73 6.41
C PHE A 332 -0.69 -0.36 5.74
N SER A 333 -1.71 0.44 6.01
CA SER A 333 -1.68 1.87 5.69
C SER A 333 -0.57 2.56 6.49
N PRO A 334 -0.03 3.70 6.01
CA PRO A 334 1.05 4.41 6.71
C PRO A 334 0.70 4.84 8.14
N ASP A 335 -0.57 5.06 8.45
CA ASP A 335 -1.07 5.36 9.79
C ASP A 335 -1.28 4.12 10.68
N GLY A 336 -1.18 2.91 10.10
CA GLY A 336 -1.37 1.63 10.80
C GLY A 336 -2.81 1.27 11.14
N LEU A 337 -3.79 2.12 10.80
CA LEU A 337 -5.20 1.91 11.18
C LEU A 337 -5.95 0.96 10.24
N THR A 338 -5.45 0.80 9.02
CA THR A 338 -6.05 -0.05 7.99
C THR A 338 -5.09 -1.14 7.57
N VAL A 339 -5.62 -2.35 7.40
CA VAL A 339 -4.95 -3.45 6.72
C VAL A 339 -5.59 -3.64 5.35
N VAL A 340 -4.78 -3.85 4.33
CA VAL A 340 -5.25 -4.18 2.99
C VAL A 340 -4.70 -5.54 2.59
N SER A 341 -5.55 -6.35 1.98
CA SER A 341 -5.18 -7.69 1.55
C SER A 341 -5.54 -7.93 0.09
N ALA A 342 -4.66 -8.62 -0.60
CA ALA A 342 -4.85 -9.09 -1.96
C ALA A 342 -4.99 -10.62 -1.99
N SER A 343 -5.95 -11.12 -2.74
CA SER A 343 -6.24 -12.54 -2.77
C SER A 343 -6.28 -13.13 -4.18
N ALA A 344 -6.13 -14.44 -4.23
CA ALA A 344 -6.35 -15.23 -5.43
C ALA A 344 -7.82 -15.23 -5.89
N ASP A 345 -8.76 -14.67 -5.11
CA ASP A 345 -10.15 -14.44 -5.52
C ASP A 345 -10.34 -13.22 -6.43
N GLY A 346 -9.25 -12.47 -6.74
CA GLY A 346 -9.27 -11.30 -7.61
C GLY A 346 -9.65 -9.99 -6.90
N ASN A 347 -9.93 -10.02 -5.60
CA ASN A 347 -10.34 -8.86 -4.83
C ASN A 347 -9.22 -8.34 -3.93
N ILE A 348 -9.36 -7.06 -3.60
CA ILE A 348 -8.59 -6.37 -2.58
C ILE A 348 -9.57 -5.95 -1.48
N LYS A 349 -9.31 -6.30 -0.23
CA LYS A 349 -10.17 -5.98 0.90
C LYS A 349 -9.47 -5.08 1.90
N PHE A 350 -10.26 -4.17 2.48
CA PHE A 350 -9.84 -3.20 3.49
C PHE A 350 -10.44 -3.59 4.84
N TRP A 351 -9.61 -3.62 5.84
CA TRP A 351 -9.94 -4.07 7.19
C TRP A 351 -9.53 -3.02 8.21
N ASN A 352 -10.37 -2.80 9.18
CA ASN A 352 -9.97 -2.03 10.36
C ASN A 352 -9.00 -2.86 11.20
N ALA A 353 -7.79 -2.33 11.43
CA ALA A 353 -6.73 -3.07 12.11
C ALA A 353 -7.05 -3.38 13.60
N SER A 354 -7.92 -2.59 14.23
CA SER A 354 -8.28 -2.76 15.65
C SER A 354 -9.48 -3.66 15.87
N THR A 355 -10.49 -3.61 14.98
CA THR A 355 -11.73 -4.39 15.10
C THR A 355 -11.73 -5.67 14.29
N GLY A 356 -10.93 -5.72 13.22
CA GLY A 356 -10.93 -6.82 12.25
C GLY A 356 -12.09 -6.77 11.26
N GLU A 357 -12.90 -5.72 11.27
CA GLU A 357 -14.04 -5.57 10.37
C GLU A 357 -13.59 -5.28 8.93
N ASN A 358 -14.19 -5.99 7.95
CA ASN A 358 -14.06 -5.62 6.54
C ASN A 358 -15.03 -4.48 6.24
N PHE A 359 -14.51 -3.31 5.88
CA PHE A 359 -15.34 -2.13 5.60
C PHE A 359 -15.42 -1.76 4.12
N TYR A 360 -14.52 -2.30 3.27
CA TYR A 360 -14.54 -2.05 1.83
C TYR A 360 -13.90 -3.17 1.03
N THR A 361 -14.33 -3.34 -0.22
CA THR A 361 -13.77 -4.32 -1.16
C THR A 361 -13.66 -3.70 -2.54
N LEU A 362 -12.45 -3.70 -3.09
CA LEU A 362 -12.18 -3.35 -4.48
C LEU A 362 -12.23 -4.62 -5.34
N SER A 363 -13.04 -4.59 -6.36
CA SER A 363 -13.12 -5.61 -7.39
C SER A 363 -12.79 -4.99 -8.74
N GLY A 364 -12.06 -5.70 -9.59
CA GLY A 364 -11.70 -5.16 -10.93
C GLY A 364 -10.53 -5.88 -11.58
N HIS A 365 -9.73 -6.64 -10.82
CA HIS A 365 -8.83 -7.61 -11.41
C HIS A 365 -9.61 -8.84 -11.90
N GLN A 366 -9.20 -9.38 -13.05
CA GLN A 366 -9.86 -10.53 -13.67
C GLN A 366 -9.26 -11.88 -13.24
N SER A 367 -8.21 -11.84 -12.42
CA SER A 367 -7.50 -13.02 -11.91
C SER A 367 -6.85 -12.70 -10.57
N SER A 368 -6.12 -13.68 -10.01
CA SER A 368 -5.43 -13.58 -8.74
C SER A 368 -4.59 -12.30 -8.63
N VAL A 369 -4.83 -11.52 -7.57
CA VAL A 369 -3.99 -10.38 -7.20
C VAL A 369 -2.80 -10.94 -6.41
N THR A 370 -1.58 -10.63 -6.86
CA THR A 370 -0.35 -11.27 -6.35
C THR A 370 0.49 -10.36 -5.48
N CYS A 371 0.38 -9.07 -5.67
CA CYS A 371 1.10 -8.06 -4.88
C CYS A 371 0.26 -6.80 -4.72
N LEU A 372 0.52 -6.08 -3.65
CA LEU A 372 -0.06 -4.77 -3.39
C LEU A 372 0.85 -3.94 -2.49
N THR A 373 0.73 -2.63 -2.60
CA THR A 373 1.36 -1.67 -1.69
C THR A 373 0.54 -0.40 -1.60
N PHE A 374 0.73 0.38 -0.54
CA PHE A 374 0.31 1.76 -0.45
C PHE A 374 1.36 2.68 -1.09
N SER A 375 0.93 3.81 -1.63
CA SER A 375 1.82 4.96 -1.86
C SER A 375 2.34 5.49 -0.51
N SER A 376 3.46 6.20 -0.55
CA SER A 376 4.11 6.72 0.68
C SER A 376 3.22 7.69 1.46
N ASP A 377 2.33 8.40 0.78
CA ASP A 377 1.34 9.30 1.38
C ASP A 377 0.05 8.58 1.85
N GLY A 378 -0.13 7.30 1.50
CA GLY A 378 -1.33 6.53 1.80
C GLY A 378 -2.56 6.90 0.96
N GLU A 379 -2.43 7.79 -0.02
CA GLU A 379 -3.55 8.27 -0.83
C GLU A 379 -3.94 7.32 -1.96
N THR A 380 -3.05 6.40 -2.31
CA THR A 380 -3.31 5.39 -3.35
C THR A 380 -2.85 4.00 -2.95
N ILE A 381 -3.39 3.00 -3.62
CA ILE A 381 -2.94 1.62 -3.58
C ILE A 381 -2.58 1.19 -4.98
N ILE A 382 -1.48 0.47 -5.10
CA ILE A 382 -1.05 -0.15 -6.34
C ILE A 382 -1.11 -1.67 -6.18
N SER A 383 -1.70 -2.35 -7.15
CA SER A 383 -1.85 -3.80 -7.14
C SER A 383 -1.44 -4.44 -8.46
N GLY A 384 -0.80 -5.59 -8.39
CA GLY A 384 -0.44 -6.39 -9.56
C GLY A 384 -1.15 -7.74 -9.56
N SER A 385 -1.49 -8.25 -10.74
CA SER A 385 -2.28 -9.47 -10.91
C SER A 385 -1.75 -10.38 -12.02
N ILE A 386 -2.12 -11.66 -11.93
CA ILE A 386 -1.91 -12.65 -13.01
C ILE A 386 -2.68 -12.28 -14.28
N ASP A 387 -3.69 -11.40 -14.21
CA ASP A 387 -4.39 -10.85 -15.38
C ASP A 387 -3.51 -9.96 -16.27
N LYS A 388 -2.24 -9.82 -15.92
CA LYS A 388 -1.23 -9.01 -16.61
C LYS A 388 -1.53 -7.52 -16.57
N THR A 389 -2.11 -7.07 -15.49
CA THR A 389 -2.32 -5.63 -15.23
C THR A 389 -1.76 -5.23 -13.89
N VAL A 390 -1.30 -3.98 -13.83
CA VAL A 390 -1.12 -3.22 -12.60
C VAL A 390 -2.22 -2.18 -12.56
N LYS A 391 -2.89 -2.07 -11.43
CA LYS A 391 -3.94 -1.08 -11.21
C LYS A 391 -3.55 -0.15 -10.07
N THR A 392 -3.81 1.14 -10.27
CA THR A 392 -3.74 2.16 -9.24
C THR A 392 -5.16 2.51 -8.80
N TRP A 393 -5.38 2.52 -7.50
CA TRP A 393 -6.66 2.79 -6.87
C TRP A 393 -6.55 4.01 -5.98
N GLY A 394 -7.50 4.89 -6.04
CA GLY A 394 -7.49 6.13 -5.26
C GLY A 394 -8.79 6.91 -5.43
N VAL A 395 -8.84 8.07 -4.82
CA VAL A 395 -9.96 9.02 -4.97
C VAL A 395 -9.69 9.89 -6.21
N ASN A 396 -10.57 9.77 -7.21
CA ASN A 396 -10.49 10.49 -8.49
C ASN A 396 -11.54 11.61 -8.57
#